data_ed60a689152c41e796eb59379c346748
#
_entry.id   ed60a689152c41e796eb59379c346748
#
_cell.length_a   1.000
_cell.length_b   1.000
_cell.length_c   1.000
_cell.angle_alpha   90.00
_cell.angle_beta   90.00
_cell.angle_gamma   90.00
#
_symmetry.space_group_name_H-M   'P 1'
#
loop_
_entity.id
_entity.type
_entity.pdbx_description
1 polymer ?
#
loop_
_entity_poly.entity_id
_entity_poly.type
_entity_poly.pdbx_seq_one_letter_code
_entity_poly.pdbx_strand_id
1 'polypeptide(L)'
;MLRAPYQPAGDQPKAIADLVAGLERGDTGQVLLGITGSGKTFTMANVIAQTQRPTLIMVHNKILAAQLYGELKELFPDNAVHYFVSYYDYYQPEAYVPTTDTFIEKDSIVNEEIDRMRHAATFALLSRRDVIIVASVSCIYGIGARESYAAMTLDLQVGASTPRDAILRRLVELQYERNDIDFHRGTFRVRGDVIEIFPAYEADTAIRVELWGDEVESIHEIDALRAVSKQKIDAVSIFPASHYATPADELKR
;
A
#
# COMPACT_ATOMS: atom_id res chain seq x y z
N MET A 1 -9.69 14.40 8.14
CA MET A 1 -9.97 15.87 8.12
C MET A 1 -8.67 16.61 8.35
N LEU A 2 -8.44 17.76 7.63
CA LEU A 2 -7.22 18.58 7.81
C LEU A 2 -7.14 19.12 9.26
N ARG A 3 -6.00 18.92 9.92
CA ARG A 3 -5.69 19.46 11.24
C ARG A 3 -4.41 20.28 11.15
N ALA A 4 -4.51 21.58 11.40
CA ALA A 4 -3.34 22.47 11.44
C ALA A 4 -3.52 23.51 12.54
N PRO A 5 -2.42 23.92 13.21
CA PRO A 5 -2.46 24.94 14.27
C PRO A 5 -2.58 26.37 13.71
N TYR A 6 -2.58 26.54 12.38
CA TYR A 6 -2.61 27.81 11.66
C TYR A 6 -3.63 27.81 10.54
N GLN A 7 -3.98 28.99 10.05
CA GLN A 7 -4.92 29.19 8.95
C GLN A 7 -4.17 29.69 7.70
N PRO A 8 -4.72 29.48 6.48
CA PRO A 8 -4.16 30.06 5.28
C PRO A 8 -4.04 31.59 5.39
N ALA A 9 -2.89 32.16 5.00
CA ALA A 9 -2.58 33.57 5.11
C ALA A 9 -1.96 34.13 3.82
N GLY A 10 -1.92 35.45 3.69
CA GLY A 10 -1.40 36.14 2.51
C GLY A 10 -2.16 35.74 1.25
N ASP A 11 -1.46 35.27 0.22
CA ASP A 11 -2.05 34.87 -1.07
C ASP A 11 -2.60 33.42 -1.06
N GLN A 12 -2.37 32.65 0.00
CA GLN A 12 -2.80 31.26 0.08
C GLN A 12 -4.33 31.09 -0.07
N PRO A 13 -5.20 31.88 0.61
CA PRO A 13 -6.65 31.73 0.45
C PRO A 13 -7.10 31.86 -1.00
N LYS A 14 -6.55 32.82 -1.74
CA LYS A 14 -6.85 33.02 -3.15
C LYS A 14 -6.34 31.86 -4.00
N ALA A 15 -5.10 31.42 -3.79
CA ALA A 15 -4.51 30.29 -4.51
C ALA A 15 -5.31 28.98 -4.29
N ILE A 16 -5.76 28.73 -3.06
CA ILE A 16 -6.61 27.57 -2.73
C ILE A 16 -7.93 27.65 -3.50
N ALA A 17 -8.62 28.79 -3.46
CA ALA A 17 -9.89 28.99 -4.15
C ALA A 17 -9.74 28.80 -5.68
N ASP A 18 -8.70 29.38 -6.27
CA ASP A 18 -8.44 29.26 -7.71
C ASP A 18 -8.16 27.82 -8.13
N LEU A 19 -7.35 27.09 -7.35
CA LEU A 19 -7.01 25.68 -7.60
C LEU A 19 -8.24 24.76 -7.46
N VAL A 20 -9.05 24.95 -6.44
CA VAL A 20 -10.29 24.19 -6.23
C VAL A 20 -11.27 24.45 -7.38
N ALA A 21 -11.49 25.71 -7.73
CA ALA A 21 -12.36 26.06 -8.84
C ALA A 21 -11.89 25.48 -10.18
N GLY A 22 -10.57 25.43 -10.41
CA GLY A 22 -9.99 24.77 -11.59
C GLY A 22 -10.27 23.26 -11.62
N LEU A 23 -10.15 22.58 -10.49
CA LEU A 23 -10.48 21.16 -10.36
C LEU A 23 -11.98 20.89 -10.57
N GLU A 24 -12.86 21.79 -10.12
CA GLU A 24 -14.31 21.69 -10.33
C GLU A 24 -14.71 21.90 -11.80
N ARG A 25 -14.02 22.80 -12.50
CA ARG A 25 -14.20 22.99 -13.96
C ARG A 25 -13.68 21.80 -14.79
N GLY A 26 -12.85 20.94 -14.19
CA GLY A 26 -12.19 19.83 -14.91
C GLY A 26 -10.91 20.24 -15.66
N ASP A 27 -10.23 21.30 -15.21
CA ASP A 27 -8.97 21.71 -15.77
C ASP A 27 -7.96 20.56 -15.71
N THR A 28 -7.30 20.24 -16.81
CA THR A 28 -6.35 19.12 -16.93
C THR A 28 -4.99 19.40 -16.31
N GLY A 29 -4.66 20.66 -16.06
CA GLY A 29 -3.41 21.09 -15.44
C GLY A 29 -3.52 22.47 -14.85
N GLN A 30 -2.89 22.66 -13.69
CA GLN A 30 -2.77 23.93 -12.99
C GLN A 30 -1.35 24.06 -12.43
N VAL A 31 -0.86 25.29 -12.29
CA VAL A 31 0.49 25.55 -11.74
C VAL A 31 0.37 26.42 -10.51
N LEU A 32 0.89 25.93 -9.38
CA LEU A 32 1.10 26.72 -8.17
C LEU A 32 2.54 27.23 -8.11
N LEU A 33 2.72 28.53 -8.36
CA LEU A 33 4.04 29.18 -8.29
C LEU A 33 4.25 29.83 -6.92
N GLY A 34 5.38 29.52 -6.30
CA GLY A 34 5.74 30.10 -5.00
C GLY A 34 7.20 29.79 -4.64
N ILE A 35 7.84 30.72 -3.92
CA ILE A 35 9.20 30.55 -3.42
C ILE A 35 9.26 29.42 -2.35
N THR A 36 10.46 28.97 -2.04
CA THR A 36 10.68 28.03 -0.92
C THR A 36 10.22 28.70 0.39
N GLY A 37 9.51 27.93 1.24
CA GLY A 37 8.95 28.44 2.49
C GLY A 37 7.63 29.21 2.37
N SER A 38 7.06 29.40 1.17
CA SER A 38 5.75 30.08 1.00
C SER A 38 4.54 29.24 1.44
N GLY A 39 4.75 28.04 1.98
CA GLY A 39 3.67 27.17 2.44
C GLY A 39 2.91 26.44 1.32
N LYS A 40 3.58 26.12 0.20
CA LYS A 40 2.96 25.38 -0.91
C LYS A 40 2.34 24.04 -0.46
N THR A 41 3.03 23.30 0.42
CA THR A 41 2.52 22.03 0.98
C THR A 41 1.20 22.26 1.72
N PHE A 42 1.13 23.31 2.53
CA PHE A 42 -0.10 23.64 3.26
C PHE A 42 -1.22 24.12 2.32
N THR A 43 -0.90 24.88 1.28
CA THR A 43 -1.84 25.27 0.23
C THR A 43 -2.43 24.02 -0.43
N MET A 44 -1.59 23.07 -0.85
CA MET A 44 -2.04 21.80 -1.44
C MET A 44 -2.85 20.95 -0.46
N ALA A 45 -2.45 20.91 0.82
CA ALA A 45 -3.23 20.21 1.84
C ALA A 45 -4.66 20.78 1.98
N ASN A 46 -4.82 22.10 1.91
CA ASN A 46 -6.15 22.72 1.90
C ASN A 46 -6.97 22.37 0.65
N VAL A 47 -6.33 22.31 -0.53
CA VAL A 47 -7.00 21.84 -1.76
C VAL A 47 -7.46 20.39 -1.63
N ILE A 48 -6.61 19.49 -1.13
CA ILE A 48 -6.95 18.08 -0.87
C ILE A 48 -8.13 18.00 0.12
N ALA A 49 -8.08 18.77 1.21
CA ALA A 49 -9.13 18.79 2.22
C ALA A 49 -10.49 19.25 1.69
N GLN A 50 -10.51 20.21 0.75
CA GLN A 50 -11.75 20.72 0.15
C GLN A 50 -12.30 19.80 -0.93
N THR A 51 -11.45 19.21 -1.76
CA THR A 51 -11.89 18.39 -2.89
C THR A 51 -12.19 16.94 -2.51
N GLN A 52 -11.62 16.43 -1.41
CA GLN A 52 -11.82 15.05 -0.92
C GLN A 52 -11.56 13.97 -1.97
N ARG A 53 -10.61 14.22 -2.89
CA ARG A 53 -10.24 13.27 -3.95
C ARG A 53 -9.03 12.44 -3.51
N PRO A 54 -8.95 11.15 -3.89
CA PRO A 54 -7.71 10.40 -3.79
C PRO A 54 -6.58 11.15 -4.49
N THR A 55 -5.45 11.29 -3.82
CA THR A 55 -4.36 12.18 -4.27
C THR A 55 -3.05 11.43 -4.36
N LEU A 56 -2.36 11.59 -5.49
CA LEU A 56 -0.98 11.13 -5.69
C LEU A 56 -0.05 12.34 -5.78
N ILE A 57 0.97 12.39 -4.93
CA ILE A 57 2.00 13.42 -4.92
C ILE A 57 3.32 12.78 -5.38
N MET A 58 3.75 13.14 -6.58
CA MET A 58 5.01 12.64 -7.14
C MET A 58 6.16 13.59 -6.86
N VAL A 59 7.28 13.02 -6.39
CA VAL A 59 8.51 13.76 -6.10
C VAL A 59 9.73 13.07 -6.70
N HIS A 60 10.80 13.81 -6.91
CA HIS A 60 11.97 13.34 -7.64
C HIS A 60 12.95 12.48 -6.83
N ASN A 61 12.84 12.45 -5.49
CA ASN A 61 13.72 11.61 -4.65
C ASN A 61 13.02 11.13 -3.36
N LYS A 62 13.64 10.10 -2.71
CA LYS A 62 13.14 9.49 -1.47
C LYS A 62 13.12 10.45 -0.28
N ILE A 63 14.09 11.37 -0.17
CA ILE A 63 14.23 12.28 0.98
C ILE A 63 13.07 13.26 1.00
N LEU A 64 12.79 13.89 -0.14
CA LEU A 64 11.65 14.80 -0.26
C LEU A 64 10.32 14.07 -0.09
N ALA A 65 10.23 12.83 -0.58
CA ALA A 65 9.04 12.00 -0.35
C ALA A 65 8.81 11.73 1.13
N ALA A 66 9.86 11.41 1.90
CA ALA A 66 9.77 11.16 3.33
C ALA A 66 9.35 12.43 4.10
N GLN A 67 9.92 13.60 3.74
CA GLN A 67 9.53 14.88 4.33
C GLN A 67 8.05 15.18 4.09
N LEU A 68 7.58 15.14 2.84
CA LEU A 68 6.18 15.41 2.51
C LEU A 68 5.22 14.40 3.13
N TYR A 69 5.63 13.12 3.19
CA TYR A 69 4.86 12.09 3.87
C TYR A 69 4.66 12.43 5.36
N GLY A 70 5.73 12.83 6.06
CA GLY A 70 5.66 13.27 7.46
C GLY A 70 4.74 14.47 7.65
N GLU A 71 4.94 15.55 6.86
CA GLU A 71 4.12 16.76 6.90
C GLU A 71 2.62 16.44 6.65
N LEU A 72 2.32 15.62 5.63
CA LEU A 72 0.93 15.27 5.30
C LEU A 72 0.30 14.34 6.34
N LYS A 73 1.06 13.45 6.96
CA LYS A 73 0.57 12.59 8.03
C LYS A 73 0.20 13.37 9.28
N GLU A 74 0.95 14.44 9.60
CA GLU A 74 0.61 15.37 10.69
C GLU A 74 -0.65 16.20 10.35
N LEU A 75 -0.75 16.66 9.10
CA LEU A 75 -1.90 17.45 8.63
C LEU A 75 -3.17 16.62 8.48
N PHE A 76 -3.06 15.32 8.19
CA PHE A 76 -4.16 14.41 7.93
C PHE A 76 -4.07 13.13 8.79
N PRO A 77 -4.16 13.23 10.12
CA PRO A 77 -3.96 12.10 11.03
C PRO A 77 -4.98 10.97 10.87
N ASP A 78 -6.18 11.29 10.38
CA ASP A 78 -7.27 10.32 10.23
C ASP A 78 -7.37 9.72 8.80
N ASN A 79 -6.65 10.32 7.83
CA ASN A 79 -6.65 9.88 6.44
C ASN A 79 -5.63 8.76 6.22
N ALA A 80 -5.81 8.00 5.13
CA ALA A 80 -4.82 7.02 4.68
C ALA A 80 -3.67 7.72 3.94
N VAL A 81 -2.69 8.22 4.69
CA VAL A 81 -1.47 8.82 4.12
C VAL A 81 -0.41 7.74 4.00
N HIS A 82 0.09 7.51 2.79
CA HIS A 82 1.02 6.43 2.48
C HIS A 82 2.26 6.90 1.72
N TYR A 83 3.32 6.11 1.85
CA TYR A 83 4.62 6.33 1.24
C TYR A 83 4.92 5.26 0.20
N PHE A 84 5.25 5.66 -1.03
CA PHE A 84 5.47 4.73 -2.14
C PHE A 84 6.72 5.09 -2.93
N VAL A 85 7.86 4.55 -2.54
CA VAL A 85 9.15 4.77 -3.19
C VAL A 85 9.81 3.45 -3.56
N SER A 86 10.98 3.49 -4.22
CA SER A 86 11.75 2.28 -4.48
C SER A 86 12.14 1.59 -3.16
N TYR A 87 11.89 0.29 -3.05
CA TYR A 87 12.23 -0.53 -1.89
C TYR A 87 13.70 -0.98 -1.86
N TYR A 88 14.48 -0.67 -2.90
CA TYR A 88 15.91 -0.93 -2.89
C TYR A 88 16.65 0.15 -2.10
N ASP A 89 17.39 -0.27 -1.07
CA ASP A 89 18.34 0.59 -0.36
C ASP A 89 19.68 0.64 -1.10
N TYR A 90 20.06 -0.47 -1.73
CA TYR A 90 21.21 -0.58 -2.59
C TYR A 90 20.83 -1.35 -3.86
N TYR A 91 21.33 -0.88 -4.99
CA TYR A 91 21.17 -1.56 -6.27
C TYR A 91 22.43 -1.39 -7.11
N GLN A 92 23.11 -2.49 -7.39
CA GLN A 92 24.24 -2.57 -8.31
C GLN A 92 23.82 -3.40 -9.52
N PRO A 93 23.73 -2.82 -10.71
CA PRO A 93 23.50 -3.59 -11.92
C PRO A 93 24.70 -4.47 -12.24
N GLU A 94 24.46 -5.58 -12.91
CA GLU A 94 25.54 -6.36 -13.50
C GLU A 94 26.31 -5.53 -14.51
N ALA A 95 27.64 -5.66 -14.49
CA ALA A 95 28.52 -4.97 -15.42
C ALA A 95 29.75 -5.84 -15.73
N TYR A 96 30.26 -5.71 -16.95
CA TYR A 96 31.53 -6.31 -17.36
C TYR A 96 32.55 -5.24 -17.67
N VAL A 97 33.73 -5.31 -17.05
CA VAL A 97 34.83 -4.39 -17.25
C VAL A 97 35.85 -5.05 -18.14
N PRO A 98 35.87 -4.79 -19.46
CA PRO A 98 36.75 -5.50 -20.41
C PRO A 98 38.25 -5.33 -20.12
N THR A 99 38.65 -4.18 -19.55
CA THR A 99 40.05 -3.84 -19.27
C THR A 99 40.69 -4.70 -18.19
N THR A 100 39.88 -5.23 -17.27
CA THR A 100 40.29 -6.06 -16.14
C THR A 100 39.77 -7.48 -16.20
N ASP A 101 38.98 -7.80 -17.25
CA ASP A 101 38.27 -9.08 -17.38
C ASP A 101 37.44 -9.42 -16.13
N THR A 102 36.77 -8.37 -15.58
CA THR A 102 36.05 -8.50 -14.33
C THR A 102 34.56 -8.43 -14.60
N PHE A 103 33.81 -9.45 -14.17
CA PHE A 103 32.39 -9.48 -14.12
C PHE A 103 31.91 -9.02 -12.73
N ILE A 104 31.09 -7.96 -12.70
CA ILE A 104 30.44 -7.46 -11.49
C ILE A 104 29.03 -8.04 -11.47
N GLU A 105 28.73 -8.86 -10.49
CA GLU A 105 27.40 -9.45 -10.32
C GLU A 105 26.39 -8.41 -9.89
N LYS A 106 25.13 -8.65 -10.27
CA LYS A 106 23.99 -7.85 -9.78
C LYS A 106 23.87 -8.05 -8.27
N ASP A 107 23.78 -6.94 -7.54
CA ASP A 107 23.55 -6.95 -6.10
C ASP A 107 22.43 -5.96 -5.72
N SER A 108 21.57 -6.36 -4.79
CA SER A 108 20.48 -5.49 -4.34
C SER A 108 20.05 -5.85 -2.93
N ILE A 109 19.82 -4.82 -2.13
CA ILE A 109 19.30 -4.96 -0.77
C ILE A 109 17.87 -4.37 -0.75
N VAL A 110 16.91 -5.21 -0.43
CA VAL A 110 15.51 -4.83 -0.28
C VAL A 110 15.25 -4.35 1.14
N ASN A 111 14.60 -3.19 1.26
CA ASN A 111 14.10 -2.70 2.53
C ASN A 111 12.67 -3.21 2.74
N GLU A 112 12.52 -4.15 3.66
CA GLU A 112 11.23 -4.80 3.95
C GLU A 112 10.17 -3.83 4.48
N GLU A 113 10.57 -2.80 5.22
CA GLU A 113 9.61 -1.81 5.73
C GLU A 113 9.06 -0.93 4.59
N ILE A 114 9.92 -0.51 3.66
CA ILE A 114 9.47 0.22 2.46
C ILE A 114 8.60 -0.67 1.58
N ASP A 115 8.93 -1.96 1.46
CA ASP A 115 8.10 -2.91 0.72
C ASP A 115 6.71 -3.05 1.35
N ARG A 116 6.62 -3.20 2.66
CA ARG A 116 5.37 -3.18 3.41
C ARG A 116 4.57 -1.90 3.17
N MET A 117 5.23 -0.74 3.24
CA MET A 117 4.58 0.56 3.02
C MET A 117 4.00 0.68 1.60
N ARG A 118 4.66 0.11 0.60
CA ARG A 118 4.15 0.03 -0.78
C ARG A 118 2.89 -0.83 -0.86
N HIS A 119 2.90 -2.01 -0.24
CA HIS A 119 1.72 -2.87 -0.16
C HIS A 119 0.56 -2.18 0.56
N ALA A 120 0.83 -1.49 1.68
CA ALA A 120 -0.15 -0.73 2.42
C ALA A 120 -0.75 0.43 1.59
N ALA A 121 0.06 1.10 0.76
CA ALA A 121 -0.42 2.14 -0.13
C ALA A 121 -1.37 1.58 -1.20
N THR A 122 -1.03 0.45 -1.81
CA THR A 122 -1.89 -0.20 -2.81
C THR A 122 -3.19 -0.72 -2.20
N PHE A 123 -3.10 -1.35 -1.02
CA PHE A 123 -4.27 -1.78 -0.25
C PHE A 123 -5.21 -0.62 0.05
N ALA A 124 -4.68 0.49 0.59
CA ALA A 124 -5.48 1.67 0.92
C ALA A 124 -6.15 2.27 -0.33
N LEU A 125 -5.45 2.33 -1.46
CA LEU A 125 -5.99 2.87 -2.72
C LEU A 125 -7.20 2.07 -3.23
N LEU A 126 -7.24 0.77 -2.97
CA LEU A 126 -8.34 -0.11 -3.39
C LEU A 126 -9.48 -0.17 -2.38
N SER A 127 -9.18 0.04 -1.09
CA SER A 127 -10.15 -0.11 0.00
C SER A 127 -10.71 1.20 0.55
N ARG A 128 -10.03 2.34 0.33
CA ARG A 128 -10.40 3.65 0.90
C ARG A 128 -10.53 4.73 -0.16
N ARG A 129 -11.24 5.80 0.16
CA ARG A 129 -11.41 6.99 -0.70
C ARG A 129 -10.59 8.19 -0.24
N ASP A 130 -10.22 8.24 1.03
CA ASP A 130 -9.49 9.33 1.68
C ASP A 130 -7.96 9.13 1.63
N VAL A 131 -7.46 8.64 0.50
CA VAL A 131 -6.07 8.21 0.31
C VAL A 131 -5.19 9.34 -0.21
N ILE A 132 -4.03 9.53 0.41
CA ILE A 132 -2.98 10.44 -0.04
C ILE A 132 -1.69 9.62 -0.14
N ILE A 133 -1.13 9.49 -1.35
CA ILE A 133 0.11 8.74 -1.58
C ILE A 133 1.22 9.70 -1.97
N VAL A 134 2.32 9.69 -1.22
CA VAL A 134 3.54 10.39 -1.59
C VAL A 134 4.51 9.40 -2.21
N ALA A 135 4.85 9.61 -3.49
CA ALA A 135 5.57 8.64 -4.30
C ALA A 135 6.79 9.24 -5.02
N SER A 136 7.77 8.39 -5.27
CA SER A 136 8.80 8.66 -6.27
C SER A 136 8.41 8.08 -7.64
N VAL A 137 9.25 8.29 -8.65
CA VAL A 137 9.05 7.76 -10.01
C VAL A 137 8.84 6.23 -10.06
N SER A 138 9.22 5.50 -9.00
CA SER A 138 9.00 4.06 -8.90
C SER A 138 7.52 3.63 -8.93
N CYS A 139 6.60 4.57 -8.73
CA CYS A 139 5.16 4.28 -8.80
C CYS A 139 4.62 4.08 -10.22
N ILE A 140 5.39 4.44 -11.26
CA ILE A 140 4.98 4.27 -12.66
C ILE A 140 5.60 3.03 -13.33
N TYR A 141 6.46 2.30 -12.63
CA TYR A 141 7.12 1.12 -13.17
C TYR A 141 6.78 -0.14 -12.37
N GLY A 142 6.58 -1.25 -13.07
CA GLY A 142 6.50 -2.58 -12.48
C GLY A 142 5.29 -2.83 -11.58
N ILE A 143 4.21 -2.09 -11.75
CA ILE A 143 2.92 -2.38 -11.12
C ILE A 143 2.03 -2.99 -12.19
N GLY A 144 1.46 -4.17 -11.92
CA GLY A 144 0.53 -4.84 -12.82
C GLY A 144 -0.73 -4.01 -13.11
N ALA A 145 -1.57 -4.49 -14.02
CA ALA A 145 -2.83 -3.83 -14.32
C ALA A 145 -3.71 -3.79 -13.05
N ARG A 146 -4.35 -2.63 -12.82
CA ARG A 146 -5.24 -2.43 -11.67
C ARG A 146 -6.33 -3.48 -11.59
N GLU A 147 -6.94 -3.78 -12.75
CA GLU A 147 -8.04 -4.73 -12.89
C GLU A 147 -7.59 -6.14 -12.48
N SER A 148 -6.42 -6.57 -12.94
CA SER A 148 -5.83 -7.87 -12.60
C SER A 148 -5.52 -7.96 -11.10
N TYR A 149 -4.93 -6.92 -10.52
CA TYR A 149 -4.62 -6.90 -9.08
C TYR A 149 -5.90 -6.87 -8.22
N ALA A 150 -6.91 -6.07 -8.59
CA ALA A 150 -8.18 -5.99 -7.87
C ALA A 150 -9.02 -7.27 -7.98
N ALA A 151 -8.90 -8.02 -9.09
CA ALA A 151 -9.54 -9.32 -9.26
C ALA A 151 -8.86 -10.45 -8.46
N MET A 152 -7.62 -10.22 -8.02
CA MET A 152 -6.84 -11.15 -7.22
C MET A 152 -7.00 -10.85 -5.73
N THR A 153 -8.21 -11.08 -5.19
CA THR A 153 -8.49 -11.01 -3.74
C THR A 153 -9.01 -12.36 -3.25
N LEU A 154 -8.87 -12.59 -1.97
CA LEU A 154 -9.56 -13.65 -1.24
C LEU A 154 -10.50 -12.98 -0.25
N ASP A 155 -11.81 -13.03 -0.57
CA ASP A 155 -12.85 -12.49 0.29
C ASP A 155 -13.40 -13.62 1.17
N LEU A 156 -13.39 -13.42 2.48
CA LEU A 156 -13.89 -14.34 3.48
C LEU A 156 -14.93 -13.66 4.34
N GLN A 157 -16.02 -14.36 4.62
CA GLN A 157 -17.12 -13.88 5.45
C GLN A 157 -17.58 -14.98 6.40
N VAL A 158 -17.84 -14.64 7.64
CA VAL A 158 -18.39 -15.55 8.66
C VAL A 158 -19.74 -16.10 8.18
N GLY A 159 -19.92 -17.40 8.31
CA GLY A 159 -21.09 -18.15 7.84
C GLY A 159 -21.06 -18.52 6.35
N ALA A 160 -20.06 -18.08 5.59
CA ALA A 160 -19.93 -18.48 4.20
C ALA A 160 -19.31 -19.88 4.08
N SER A 161 -19.82 -20.68 3.14
CA SER A 161 -19.25 -22.00 2.81
C SER A 161 -18.08 -21.80 1.83
N THR A 162 -16.87 -21.97 2.33
CA THR A 162 -15.63 -21.88 1.54
C THR A 162 -14.71 -23.03 1.92
N PRO A 163 -14.56 -24.06 1.06
CA PRO A 163 -13.72 -25.20 1.35
C PRO A 163 -12.30 -24.80 1.72
N ARG A 164 -11.75 -25.38 2.78
CA ARG A 164 -10.39 -25.12 3.27
C ARG A 164 -9.34 -25.16 2.16
N ASP A 165 -9.38 -26.20 1.32
CA ASP A 165 -8.41 -26.35 0.23
C ASP A 165 -8.55 -25.28 -0.86
N ALA A 166 -9.74 -24.70 -1.02
CA ALA A 166 -9.95 -23.56 -1.93
C ALA A 166 -9.28 -22.30 -1.37
N ILE A 167 -9.41 -22.06 -0.05
CA ILE A 167 -8.71 -20.93 0.62
C ILE A 167 -7.19 -21.09 0.44
N LEU A 168 -6.65 -22.28 0.73
CA LEU A 168 -5.19 -22.51 0.63
C LEU A 168 -4.67 -22.33 -0.79
N ARG A 169 -5.36 -22.86 -1.80
CA ARG A 169 -5.01 -22.64 -3.21
C ARG A 169 -5.04 -21.18 -3.57
N ARG A 170 -6.09 -20.47 -3.12
CA ARG A 170 -6.21 -19.03 -3.41
C ARG A 170 -5.07 -18.23 -2.79
N LEU A 171 -4.65 -18.54 -1.56
CA LEU A 171 -3.49 -17.89 -0.92
C LEU A 171 -2.19 -18.09 -1.73
N VAL A 172 -1.96 -19.31 -2.25
CA VAL A 172 -0.79 -19.55 -3.12
C VAL A 172 -0.89 -18.78 -4.44
N GLU A 173 -2.08 -18.69 -5.07
CA GLU A 173 -2.30 -17.84 -6.25
C GLU A 173 -2.02 -16.37 -5.95
N LEU A 174 -2.35 -15.89 -4.74
CA LEU A 174 -2.08 -14.55 -4.25
C LEU A 174 -0.61 -14.36 -3.85
N GLN A 175 0.26 -15.32 -4.12
CA GLN A 175 1.69 -15.30 -3.82
C GLN A 175 2.03 -15.31 -2.32
N TYR A 176 1.14 -15.85 -1.48
CA TYR A 176 1.48 -16.15 -0.09
C TYR A 176 2.26 -17.47 -0.01
N GLU A 177 3.29 -17.48 0.81
CA GLU A 177 4.07 -18.68 1.09
C GLU A 177 3.52 -19.40 2.33
N ARG A 178 3.40 -20.74 2.28
CA ARG A 178 3.08 -21.51 3.48
C ARG A 178 4.33 -21.67 4.34
N ASN A 179 4.26 -21.16 5.56
CA ASN A 179 5.34 -21.33 6.54
C ASN A 179 4.75 -21.55 7.93
N ASP A 180 4.76 -22.81 8.38
CA ASP A 180 4.18 -23.20 9.66
C ASP A 180 5.13 -22.91 10.85
N ILE A 181 6.40 -22.56 10.60
CA ILE A 181 7.46 -22.34 11.60
C ILE A 181 7.76 -20.86 11.76
N ASP A 182 8.13 -20.18 10.66
CA ASP A 182 8.48 -18.77 10.64
C ASP A 182 7.33 -17.95 10.04
N PHE A 183 6.55 -17.32 10.92
CA PHE A 183 5.35 -16.59 10.53
C PHE A 183 5.66 -15.10 10.37
N HIS A 184 5.92 -14.71 9.13
CA HIS A 184 6.23 -13.34 8.74
C HIS A 184 5.26 -12.82 7.66
N ARG A 185 5.35 -11.56 7.27
CA ARG A 185 4.51 -10.93 6.24
C ARG A 185 4.56 -11.70 4.92
N GLY A 186 3.42 -11.85 4.27
CA GLY A 186 3.30 -12.60 3.02
C GLY A 186 3.29 -14.11 3.21
N THR A 187 3.17 -14.60 4.45
CA THR A 187 3.05 -16.03 4.73
C THR A 187 1.69 -16.39 5.33
N PHE A 188 1.35 -17.65 5.25
CA PHE A 188 0.25 -18.25 5.99
C PHE A 188 0.68 -19.56 6.64
N ARG A 189 0.03 -19.91 7.73
CA ARG A 189 0.22 -21.21 8.42
C ARG A 189 -1.11 -21.87 8.70
N VAL A 190 -1.07 -23.21 8.85
CA VAL A 190 -2.28 -24.01 8.96
C VAL A 190 -2.13 -25.01 10.10
N ARG A 191 -3.11 -25.03 11.01
CA ARG A 191 -3.16 -25.98 12.12
C ARG A 191 -4.59 -26.53 12.25
N GLY A 192 -4.81 -27.74 11.69
CA GLY A 192 -6.15 -28.31 11.63
C GLY A 192 -7.08 -27.43 10.79
N ASP A 193 -8.18 -26.99 11.40
CA ASP A 193 -9.19 -26.15 10.76
C ASP A 193 -8.94 -24.65 10.97
N VAL A 194 -7.76 -24.27 11.48
CA VAL A 194 -7.35 -22.91 11.70
C VAL A 194 -6.32 -22.51 10.64
N ILE A 195 -6.59 -21.40 9.91
CA ILE A 195 -5.69 -20.78 8.96
C ILE A 195 -5.32 -19.40 9.51
N GLU A 196 -4.03 -19.12 9.64
CA GLU A 196 -3.53 -17.80 10.00
C GLU A 196 -2.76 -17.21 8.83
N ILE A 197 -3.09 -15.98 8.46
CA ILE A 197 -2.56 -15.28 7.30
C ILE A 197 -1.92 -13.98 7.78
N PHE A 198 -0.67 -13.72 7.41
CA PHE A 198 -0.03 -12.44 7.72
C PHE A 198 0.04 -11.59 6.45
N PRO A 199 -0.89 -10.63 6.28
CA PRO A 199 -0.95 -9.82 5.06
C PRO A 199 0.34 -9.03 4.83
N ALA A 200 0.74 -8.90 3.56
CA ALA A 200 1.98 -8.20 3.18
C ALA A 200 1.96 -6.70 3.51
N TYR A 201 0.78 -6.11 3.66
CA TYR A 201 0.55 -4.70 3.97
C TYR A 201 0.44 -4.37 5.46
N GLU A 202 0.33 -5.39 6.33
CA GLU A 202 0.19 -5.20 7.77
C GLU A 202 1.56 -5.18 8.47
N ALA A 203 1.64 -4.46 9.60
CA ALA A 203 2.87 -4.35 10.39
C ALA A 203 2.96 -5.45 11.47
N ASP A 204 1.88 -5.68 12.19
CA ASP A 204 1.82 -6.51 13.38
C ASP A 204 0.49 -7.26 13.53
N THR A 205 -0.39 -7.15 12.54
CA THR A 205 -1.72 -7.75 12.58
C THR A 205 -1.81 -8.86 11.55
N ALA A 206 -2.17 -10.06 12.01
CA ALA A 206 -2.50 -11.19 11.17
C ALA A 206 -3.98 -11.53 11.26
N ILE A 207 -4.48 -12.29 10.31
CA ILE A 207 -5.87 -12.75 10.23
C ILE A 207 -5.91 -14.23 10.58
N ARG A 208 -6.73 -14.60 11.55
CA ARG A 208 -7.04 -15.98 11.88
C ARG A 208 -8.44 -16.30 11.41
N VAL A 209 -8.56 -17.35 10.62
CA VAL A 209 -9.81 -17.91 10.12
C VAL A 209 -9.99 -19.29 10.72
N GLU A 210 -11.09 -19.50 11.41
CA GLU A 210 -11.47 -20.77 11.99
C GLU A 210 -12.61 -21.37 11.16
N LEU A 211 -12.47 -22.64 10.80
CA LEU A 211 -13.42 -23.34 9.96
C LEU A 211 -14.14 -24.45 10.75
N TRP A 212 -15.43 -24.65 10.48
CA TRP A 212 -16.17 -25.83 10.86
C TRP A 212 -16.59 -26.61 9.60
N GLY A 213 -15.80 -27.62 9.24
CA GLY A 213 -15.92 -28.25 7.94
C GLY A 213 -15.56 -27.28 6.83
N ASP A 214 -16.51 -26.97 5.94
CA ASP A 214 -16.35 -25.99 4.85
C ASP A 214 -16.92 -24.61 5.19
N GLU A 215 -17.45 -24.40 6.38
CA GLU A 215 -18.02 -23.12 6.80
C GLU A 215 -16.99 -22.28 7.58
N VAL A 216 -16.91 -20.98 7.28
CA VAL A 216 -16.12 -20.02 8.05
C VAL A 216 -16.85 -19.71 9.36
N GLU A 217 -16.40 -20.32 10.47
CA GLU A 217 -17.02 -20.16 11.78
C GLU A 217 -16.70 -18.81 12.42
N SER A 218 -15.44 -18.38 12.33
CA SER A 218 -15.02 -17.10 12.89
C SER A 218 -13.80 -16.52 12.16
N ILE A 219 -13.69 -15.19 12.20
CA ILE A 219 -12.53 -14.45 11.69
C ILE A 219 -12.07 -13.50 12.79
N HIS A 220 -10.76 -13.49 13.08
CA HIS A 220 -10.15 -12.66 14.08
C HIS A 220 -8.94 -11.91 13.52
N GLU A 221 -8.82 -10.64 13.86
CA GLU A 221 -7.53 -9.98 13.83
C GLU A 221 -6.72 -10.38 15.06
N ILE A 222 -5.50 -10.82 14.85
CA ILE A 222 -4.59 -11.28 15.91
C ILE A 222 -3.28 -10.50 15.87
N ASP A 223 -2.62 -10.43 17.01
CA ASP A 223 -1.22 -10.02 17.09
C ASP A 223 -0.35 -11.10 16.43
N ALA A 224 0.38 -10.74 15.38
CA ALA A 224 1.13 -11.71 14.58
C ALA A 224 2.23 -12.43 15.39
N LEU A 225 2.86 -11.75 16.36
CA LEU A 225 3.92 -12.31 17.19
C LEU A 225 3.38 -13.18 18.33
N ARG A 226 2.34 -12.68 19.02
CA ARG A 226 1.80 -13.32 20.25
C ARG A 226 0.65 -14.26 19.96
N ALA A 227 0.08 -14.22 18.75
CA ALA A 227 -1.13 -14.97 18.33
C ALA A 227 -2.36 -14.70 19.23
N VAL A 228 -2.41 -13.53 19.89
CA VAL A 228 -3.54 -13.12 20.73
C VAL A 228 -4.56 -12.39 19.88
N SER A 229 -5.83 -12.73 20.04
CA SER A 229 -6.93 -12.02 19.33
C SER A 229 -7.00 -10.58 19.80
N LYS A 230 -6.99 -9.64 18.82
CA LYS A 230 -7.20 -8.21 19.00
C LYS A 230 -8.71 -7.89 18.93
N GLN A 231 -9.35 -8.39 17.87
CA GLN A 231 -10.81 -8.24 17.69
C GLN A 231 -11.37 -9.34 16.78
N LYS A 232 -12.67 -9.58 16.93
CA LYS A 232 -13.46 -10.41 16.00
C LYS A 232 -14.03 -9.53 14.91
N ILE A 233 -13.99 -10.00 13.66
CA ILE A 233 -14.52 -9.31 12.48
C ILE A 233 -15.45 -10.25 11.71
N ASP A 234 -16.40 -9.69 10.96
CA ASP A 234 -17.40 -10.47 10.22
C ASP A 234 -16.93 -10.83 8.80
N ALA A 235 -16.04 -10.04 8.23
CA ALA A 235 -15.52 -10.24 6.88
C ALA A 235 -14.12 -9.65 6.73
N VAL A 236 -13.35 -10.20 5.78
CA VAL A 236 -12.03 -9.69 5.41
C VAL A 236 -11.73 -9.95 3.94
N SER A 237 -11.03 -9.02 3.30
CA SER A 237 -10.47 -9.18 1.95
C SER A 237 -8.94 -9.23 2.05
N ILE A 238 -8.35 -10.34 1.63
CA ILE A 238 -6.89 -10.54 1.58
C ILE A 238 -6.41 -10.21 0.18
N PHE A 239 -5.48 -9.26 0.09
CA PHE A 239 -4.86 -8.81 -1.16
C PHE A 239 -3.56 -9.57 -1.44
N PRO A 240 -3.06 -9.58 -2.70
CA PRO A 240 -1.83 -10.29 -3.06
C PRO A 240 -0.61 -9.89 -2.20
N ALA A 241 0.25 -10.86 -1.92
CA ALA A 241 1.53 -10.64 -1.24
C ALA A 241 2.61 -10.07 -2.17
N SER A 242 2.33 -9.89 -3.46
CA SER A 242 3.24 -9.32 -4.44
C SER A 242 2.50 -8.37 -5.38
N HIS A 243 3.13 -7.23 -5.72
CA HIS A 243 2.63 -6.32 -6.77
C HIS A 243 2.72 -6.93 -8.18
N TYR A 244 3.48 -8.00 -8.35
CA TYR A 244 3.70 -8.71 -9.61
C TYR A 244 2.81 -9.95 -9.74
N ALA A 245 1.85 -10.13 -8.85
CA ALA A 245 0.88 -11.21 -8.97
C ALA A 245 0.09 -11.05 -10.27
N THR A 246 0.10 -12.09 -11.11
CA THR A 246 -0.57 -12.11 -12.40
C THR A 246 -1.56 -13.28 -12.40
N PRO A 247 -2.82 -13.07 -12.81
CA PRO A 247 -3.79 -14.14 -12.92
C PRO A 247 -3.27 -15.28 -13.83
N ALA A 248 -3.56 -16.53 -13.44
CA ALA A 248 -3.07 -17.71 -14.14
C ALA A 248 -3.48 -17.75 -15.63
N ASP A 249 -4.57 -17.10 -16.01
CA ASP A 249 -5.06 -17.01 -17.38
C ASP A 249 -4.23 -16.05 -18.25
N GLU A 250 -3.59 -15.05 -17.65
CA GLU A 250 -2.69 -14.12 -18.35
C GLU A 250 -1.28 -14.71 -18.53
N LEU A 251 -0.86 -15.64 -17.66
CA LEU A 251 0.43 -16.34 -17.78
C LEU A 251 0.46 -17.35 -18.94
N LYS A 252 -0.68 -17.71 -19.51
CA LYS A 252 -0.80 -18.66 -20.65
C LYS A 252 -0.81 -17.97 -22.02
N ARG A 253 -0.73 -16.67 -22.09
CA ARG A 253 -0.65 -15.86 -23.33
C ARG A 253 0.77 -15.39 -23.58
#